data_3788cc4fa44097044a469709feda5079
#
_entry.id   3788cc4fa44097044a469709feda5079
#
_cell.length_a   1.000
_cell.length_b   1.000
_cell.length_c   1.000
_cell.angle_alpha   90.00
_cell.angle_beta   90.00
_cell.angle_gamma   90.00
#
_symmetry.space_group_name_H-M   'P 1'
#
loop_
_entity.id
_entity.type
_entity.pdbx_description
1 polymer ?
#
loop_
_entity_poly.entity_id
_entity_poly.type
_entity_poly.pdbx_seq_one_letter_code
_entity_poly.pdbx_strand_id
1 'polypeptide(L)'
;MPDTKDFRTIDEQIEGLEKRGLQFKNKKKAVDILKKYNYFDVINGFESILLKKNVGVKEYENIYFEDFKDLFFFDLTLKKDTLFKIFDIESRLRTSIAYNFTSKYCSSAKDTMNYTDPKYYKKPTDVHLKNIFLRFDLFRQTQVDVHGKVKRKSFIDELKLEREYVGQYKNPPFWVVIKTLPLGSLYYTFIFLDDTVKEKVLKDFGLELVDADLFEQALFVLKEVRNQCAHLELITRFRLKRSKGLNYLNDITVILTTLIISKKPGNTGISRDIRTEFTTDLLLSD
;
A
#
# COMPACT_ATOMS: atom_id res chain seq x y z
N MET A 1 -4.11 8.71 31.39
CA MET A 1 -3.34 9.46 30.37
C MET A 1 -3.64 10.94 30.53
N PRO A 2 -2.68 11.86 30.34
CA PRO A 2 -3.02 13.29 30.38
C PRO A 2 -3.91 13.61 29.18
N ASP A 3 -5.00 14.38 29.40
CA ASP A 3 -5.96 14.71 28.34
C ASP A 3 -5.38 15.64 27.28
N THR A 4 -4.35 16.41 27.63
CA THR A 4 -3.66 17.36 26.74
C THR A 4 -2.16 17.42 27.07
N LYS A 5 -1.38 17.96 26.15
CA LYS A 5 0.02 18.35 26.37
C LYS A 5 0.18 19.82 26.00
N ASP A 6 0.89 20.58 26.83
CA ASP A 6 1.22 21.96 26.56
C ASP A 6 2.14 22.07 25.33
N PHE A 7 1.98 23.17 24.58
CA PHE A 7 2.91 23.52 23.53
C PHE A 7 4.31 23.75 24.11
N ARG A 8 5.34 23.29 23.42
CA ARG A 8 6.74 23.53 23.73
C ARG A 8 7.48 24.04 22.52
N THR A 9 8.23 25.11 22.69
CA THR A 9 9.18 25.59 21.70
C THR A 9 10.26 24.53 21.41
N ILE A 10 10.98 24.65 20.31
CA ILE A 10 12.06 23.71 19.96
C ILE A 10 13.15 23.72 21.03
N ASP A 11 13.47 24.89 21.57
CA ASP A 11 14.48 25.02 22.63
C ASP A 11 14.03 24.30 23.90
N GLU A 12 12.76 24.47 24.32
CA GLU A 12 12.19 23.72 25.45
C GLU A 12 12.12 22.20 25.21
N GLN A 13 11.91 21.78 23.95
CA GLN A 13 11.97 20.36 23.57
C GLN A 13 13.38 19.81 23.74
N ILE A 14 14.40 20.53 23.27
CA ILE A 14 15.81 20.16 23.41
C ILE A 14 16.23 20.11 24.89
N GLU A 15 15.90 21.15 25.66
CA GLU A 15 16.15 21.14 27.12
C GLU A 15 15.48 19.95 27.82
N GLY A 16 14.25 19.61 27.41
CA GLY A 16 13.54 18.47 27.95
C GLY A 16 14.20 17.12 27.60
N LEU A 17 14.85 17.02 26.45
CA LEU A 17 15.65 15.86 26.05
C LEU A 17 16.94 15.77 26.84
N GLU A 18 17.65 16.90 27.02
CA GLU A 18 18.88 16.96 27.83
C GLU A 18 18.64 16.61 29.28
N LYS A 19 17.56 17.11 29.91
CA LYS A 19 17.14 16.76 31.27
C LYS A 19 16.91 15.25 31.45
N ARG A 20 16.60 14.55 30.35
CA ARG A 20 16.45 13.09 30.31
C ARG A 20 17.73 12.34 29.93
N GLY A 21 18.86 13.04 29.80
CA GLY A 21 20.17 12.46 29.51
C GLY A 21 20.53 12.31 28.05
N LEU A 22 19.70 12.81 27.08
CA LEU A 22 20.04 12.79 25.66
C LEU A 22 21.19 13.74 25.37
N GLN A 23 22.22 13.24 24.69
CA GLN A 23 23.39 14.02 24.31
C GLN A 23 23.23 14.58 22.88
N PHE A 24 23.95 15.67 22.58
CA PHE A 24 23.92 16.31 21.28
C PHE A 24 25.36 16.57 20.80
N LYS A 25 25.74 15.97 19.66
CA LYS A 25 27.02 16.28 19.00
C LYS A 25 26.97 17.69 18.36
N ASN A 26 25.79 18.09 17.88
CA ASN A 26 25.56 19.41 17.28
C ASN A 26 24.13 19.90 17.51
N LYS A 27 23.91 20.69 18.56
CA LYS A 27 22.60 21.26 18.91
C LYS A 27 22.00 22.14 17.79
N LYS A 28 22.81 22.92 17.07
CA LYS A 28 22.30 23.75 15.98
C LYS A 28 21.67 22.91 14.87
N LYS A 29 22.33 21.81 14.48
CA LYS A 29 21.75 20.85 13.53
C LYS A 29 20.50 20.17 14.07
N ALA A 30 20.43 19.89 15.37
CA ALA A 30 19.23 19.31 15.98
C ALA A 30 18.05 20.29 15.91
N VAL A 31 18.26 21.58 16.19
CA VAL A 31 17.25 22.64 16.00
C VAL A 31 16.76 22.68 14.57
N ASP A 32 17.66 22.66 13.58
CA ASP A 32 17.31 22.71 12.16
C ASP A 32 16.48 21.50 11.72
N ILE A 33 16.79 20.32 12.27
CA ILE A 33 16.04 19.08 12.00
C ILE A 33 14.64 19.16 12.62
N LEU A 34 14.51 19.58 13.88
CA LEU A 34 13.23 19.70 14.57
C LEU A 34 12.35 20.84 14.03
N LYS A 35 12.92 21.85 13.38
CA LYS A 35 12.18 22.85 12.60
C LYS A 35 11.59 22.27 11.31
N LYS A 36 12.25 21.29 10.73
CA LYS A 36 11.88 20.72 9.43
C LYS A 36 10.99 19.48 9.55
N TYR A 37 11.17 18.71 10.61
CA TYR A 37 10.49 17.44 10.82
C TYR A 37 9.80 17.40 12.18
N ASN A 38 8.65 16.76 12.26
CA ASN A 38 7.87 16.66 13.49
C ASN A 38 8.68 15.94 14.59
N TYR A 39 8.73 16.54 15.77
CA TYR A 39 9.35 15.94 16.97
C TYR A 39 8.86 14.51 17.24
N PHE A 40 7.54 14.28 17.04
CA PHE A 40 6.96 12.98 17.27
C PHE A 40 7.58 11.92 16.36
N ASP A 41 7.80 12.23 15.08
CA ASP A 41 8.37 11.30 14.10
C ASP A 41 9.86 11.06 14.36
N VAL A 42 10.62 12.12 14.66
CA VAL A 42 12.06 12.03 14.86
C VAL A 42 12.39 11.35 16.17
N ILE A 43 11.74 11.72 17.27
CA ILE A 43 12.08 11.24 18.64
C ILE A 43 11.15 10.10 19.07
N ASN A 44 9.84 10.37 19.26
CA ASN A 44 8.93 9.39 19.80
C ASN A 44 8.82 8.15 18.91
N GLY A 45 8.98 8.35 17.61
CA GLY A 45 8.99 7.28 16.60
C GLY A 45 9.99 6.17 16.94
N PHE A 46 11.14 6.50 17.49
CA PHE A 46 12.27 5.56 17.71
C PHE A 46 12.60 5.33 19.20
N GLU A 47 11.92 6.01 20.12
CA GLU A 47 12.17 5.81 21.56
C GLU A 47 12.15 4.33 21.97
N SER A 48 11.20 3.54 21.46
CA SER A 48 11.11 2.11 21.84
C SER A 48 12.26 1.25 21.31
N ILE A 49 13.04 1.75 20.36
CA ILE A 49 14.22 1.07 19.81
C ILE A 49 15.46 1.43 20.61
N LEU A 50 15.60 2.72 20.96
CA LEU A 50 16.79 3.25 21.59
C LEU A 50 16.72 3.23 23.13
N LEU A 51 15.52 3.35 23.72
CA LEU A 51 15.39 3.28 25.16
C LEU A 51 15.53 1.85 25.68
N LYS A 52 16.33 1.66 26.73
CA LYS A 52 16.32 0.42 27.52
C LYS A 52 14.91 0.22 28.10
N LYS A 53 14.42 -1.02 28.11
CA LYS A 53 13.12 -1.39 28.70
C LYS A 53 13.16 -1.35 30.22
N ASN A 54 13.45 -0.19 30.81
CA ASN A 54 13.38 0.01 32.25
C ASN A 54 12.09 0.77 32.61
N VAL A 55 11.41 0.23 33.59
CA VAL A 55 10.08 0.61 34.04
C VAL A 55 10.10 2.03 34.61
N GLY A 56 9.30 2.91 34.03
CA GLY A 56 8.79 4.12 34.66
C GLY A 56 9.39 5.46 34.22
N VAL A 57 10.68 5.61 33.98
CA VAL A 57 11.30 6.88 33.57
C VAL A 57 11.97 6.75 32.22
N LYS A 58 11.67 7.69 31.34
CA LYS A 58 12.31 7.76 30.01
C LYS A 58 13.66 8.47 30.14
N GLU A 59 14.71 7.72 30.40
CA GLU A 59 16.10 8.21 30.49
C GLU A 59 16.92 7.67 29.32
N TYR A 60 17.79 8.54 28.77
CA TYR A 60 18.71 8.19 27.67
C TYR A 60 20.12 8.01 28.27
N GLU A 61 20.67 6.81 28.14
CA GLU A 61 22.03 6.51 28.62
C GLU A 61 22.94 6.27 27.40
N ASN A 62 23.95 7.12 27.26
CA ASN A 62 24.91 7.09 26.13
C ASN A 62 24.25 7.13 24.74
N ILE A 63 23.14 7.85 24.61
CA ILE A 63 22.39 8.02 23.36
C ILE A 63 22.50 9.47 22.90
N TYR A 64 22.75 9.65 21.63
CA TYR A 64 22.84 10.95 20.99
C TYR A 64 21.59 11.26 20.18
N PHE A 65 21.27 12.55 20.02
CA PHE A 65 20.22 12.98 19.08
C PHE A 65 20.49 12.48 17.66
N GLU A 66 21.75 12.38 17.29
CA GLU A 66 22.20 11.88 15.99
C GLU A 66 21.76 10.41 15.74
N ASP A 67 21.62 9.59 16.77
CA ASP A 67 21.15 8.21 16.66
C ASP A 67 19.66 8.20 16.23
N PHE A 68 18.85 9.07 16.83
CA PHE A 68 17.47 9.27 16.41
C PHE A 68 17.36 9.81 14.97
N LYS A 69 18.18 10.81 14.65
CA LYS A 69 18.27 11.41 13.32
C LYS A 69 18.61 10.34 12.28
N ASP A 70 19.60 9.51 12.54
CA ASP A 70 20.06 8.48 11.58
C ASP A 70 19.00 7.40 11.35
N LEU A 71 18.30 6.96 12.40
CA LEU A 71 17.15 6.06 12.29
C LEU A 71 16.00 6.69 11.51
N PHE A 72 15.69 7.96 11.76
CA PHE A 72 14.64 8.69 11.03
C PHE A 72 14.95 8.79 9.54
N PHE A 73 16.18 9.16 9.18
CA PHE A 73 16.57 9.27 7.77
C PHE A 73 16.68 7.91 7.08
N PHE A 74 17.08 6.87 7.81
CA PHE A 74 17.03 5.49 7.32
C PHE A 74 15.59 5.08 6.98
N ASP A 75 14.64 5.28 7.91
CA ASP A 75 13.22 4.97 7.69
C ASP A 75 12.64 5.78 6.52
N LEU A 76 13.00 7.06 6.39
CA LEU A 76 12.58 7.93 5.29
C LEU A 76 13.12 7.44 3.93
N THR A 77 14.37 6.98 3.88
CA THR A 77 14.97 6.41 2.67
C THR A 77 14.29 5.10 2.30
N LEU A 78 14.09 4.23 3.28
CA LEU A 78 13.39 2.96 3.09
C LEU A 78 11.96 3.17 2.55
N LYS A 79 11.22 4.16 3.07
CA LYS A 79 9.90 4.53 2.55
C LYS A 79 9.95 4.94 1.08
N LYS A 80 10.89 5.81 0.70
CA LYS A 80 11.05 6.28 -0.68
C LYS A 80 11.32 5.12 -1.64
N ASP A 81 12.28 4.27 -1.30
CA ASP A 81 12.66 3.12 -2.13
C ASP A 81 11.50 2.12 -2.26
N THR A 82 10.80 1.88 -1.16
CA THR A 82 9.63 1.00 -1.13
C THR A 82 8.50 1.55 -2.00
N LEU A 83 8.17 2.84 -1.87
CA LEU A 83 7.13 3.48 -2.70
C LEU A 83 7.46 3.42 -4.19
N PHE A 84 8.72 3.66 -4.55
CA PHE A 84 9.14 3.61 -5.96
C PHE A 84 8.91 2.22 -6.56
N LYS A 85 9.26 1.16 -5.82
CA LYS A 85 9.00 -0.22 -6.24
C LYS A 85 7.51 -0.54 -6.32
N ILE A 86 6.72 -0.06 -5.37
CA ILE A 86 5.27 -0.26 -5.38
C ILE A 86 4.63 0.43 -6.59
N PHE A 87 5.07 1.63 -6.97
CA PHE A 87 4.55 2.33 -8.15
C PHE A 87 4.80 1.56 -9.46
N ASP A 88 5.94 0.88 -9.58
CA ASP A 88 6.21 0.02 -10.73
C ASP A 88 5.23 -1.16 -10.78
N ILE A 89 5.02 -1.85 -9.66
CA ILE A 89 4.07 -2.97 -9.55
C ILE A 89 2.64 -2.48 -9.83
N GLU A 90 2.25 -1.36 -9.25
CA GLU A 90 0.93 -0.75 -9.44
C GLU A 90 0.69 -0.39 -10.92
N SER A 91 1.68 0.16 -11.61
CA SER A 91 1.62 0.48 -13.04
C SER A 91 1.46 -0.78 -13.91
N ARG A 92 2.23 -1.84 -13.61
CA ARG A 92 2.11 -3.13 -14.31
C ARG A 92 0.75 -3.77 -14.08
N LEU A 93 0.25 -3.74 -12.85
CA LEU A 93 -1.05 -4.31 -12.50
C LEU A 93 -2.19 -3.60 -13.25
N ARG A 94 -2.16 -2.25 -13.29
CA ARG A 94 -3.12 -1.47 -14.10
C ARG A 94 -3.11 -1.88 -15.55
N THR A 95 -1.93 -1.95 -16.15
CA THR A 95 -1.77 -2.29 -17.57
C THR A 95 -2.27 -3.69 -17.86
N SER A 96 -1.88 -4.66 -17.05
CA SER A 96 -2.26 -6.06 -17.21
C SER A 96 -3.77 -6.27 -17.04
N ILE A 97 -4.38 -5.71 -15.99
CA ILE A 97 -5.83 -5.80 -15.78
C ILE A 97 -6.58 -5.16 -16.95
N ALA A 98 -6.22 -3.91 -17.32
CA ALA A 98 -6.92 -3.20 -18.39
C ALA A 98 -6.83 -3.94 -19.71
N TYR A 99 -5.64 -4.42 -20.08
CA TYR A 99 -5.42 -5.14 -21.33
C TYR A 99 -6.21 -6.44 -21.39
N ASN A 100 -6.08 -7.29 -20.39
CA ASN A 100 -6.69 -8.62 -20.39
C ASN A 100 -8.22 -8.56 -20.23
N PHE A 101 -8.74 -7.64 -19.40
CA PHE A 101 -10.19 -7.41 -19.29
C PHE A 101 -10.77 -6.85 -20.58
N THR A 102 -10.13 -5.83 -21.16
CA THR A 102 -10.61 -5.21 -22.41
C THR A 102 -10.60 -6.21 -23.57
N SER A 103 -9.54 -6.97 -23.69
CA SER A 103 -9.42 -8.03 -24.72
C SER A 103 -10.59 -9.03 -24.68
N LYS A 104 -11.10 -9.32 -23.48
CA LYS A 104 -12.19 -10.30 -23.31
C LYS A 104 -13.59 -9.67 -23.42
N TYR A 105 -13.79 -8.51 -22.80
CA TYR A 105 -15.13 -7.98 -22.53
C TYR A 105 -15.42 -6.61 -23.17
N CYS A 106 -14.41 -5.90 -23.67
CA CYS A 106 -14.56 -4.54 -24.21
C CYS A 106 -13.95 -4.41 -25.61
N SER A 107 -13.98 -5.48 -26.40
CA SER A 107 -13.29 -5.55 -27.70
C SER A 107 -13.96 -4.75 -28.83
N SER A 108 -15.22 -4.34 -28.64
CA SER A 108 -15.96 -3.52 -29.61
C SER A 108 -16.34 -2.16 -29.03
N ALA A 109 -16.67 -1.20 -29.92
CA ALA A 109 -17.12 0.13 -29.49
C ALA A 109 -18.42 0.09 -28.66
N LYS A 110 -19.29 -0.92 -28.89
CA LYS A 110 -20.53 -1.10 -28.12
C LYS A 110 -20.25 -1.62 -26.70
N ASP A 111 -19.17 -2.35 -26.53
CA ASP A 111 -18.80 -3.05 -25.31
C ASP A 111 -17.79 -2.24 -24.45
N THR A 112 -17.36 -1.07 -24.93
CA THR A 112 -16.31 -0.26 -24.31
C THR A 112 -16.51 -0.06 -22.80
N MET A 113 -17.77 0.07 -22.35
CA MET A 113 -18.13 0.34 -20.96
C MET A 113 -18.44 -0.90 -20.12
N ASN A 114 -18.27 -2.12 -20.66
CA ASN A 114 -18.58 -3.36 -19.94
C ASN A 114 -17.82 -3.51 -18.61
N TYR A 115 -16.70 -2.83 -18.44
CA TYR A 115 -15.95 -2.80 -17.19
C TYR A 115 -16.71 -2.11 -16.04
N THR A 116 -17.79 -1.36 -16.31
CA THR A 116 -18.63 -0.75 -15.26
C THR A 116 -19.82 -1.64 -14.86
N ASP A 117 -20.06 -2.76 -15.56
CA ASP A 117 -21.17 -3.65 -15.30
C ASP A 117 -20.70 -4.87 -14.47
N PRO A 118 -21.22 -5.04 -13.23
CA PRO A 118 -20.80 -6.11 -12.33
C PRO A 118 -21.03 -7.53 -12.89
N LYS A 119 -21.85 -7.71 -13.93
CA LYS A 119 -22.08 -9.03 -14.55
C LYS A 119 -20.84 -9.63 -15.23
N TYR A 120 -19.84 -8.80 -15.60
CA TYR A 120 -18.59 -9.24 -16.20
C TYR A 120 -17.51 -9.62 -15.18
N TYR A 121 -17.87 -9.61 -13.89
CA TYR A 121 -16.98 -9.92 -12.79
C TYR A 121 -17.49 -11.13 -12.00
N LYS A 122 -16.58 -11.83 -11.34
CA LYS A 122 -16.91 -12.95 -10.45
C LYS A 122 -17.46 -12.40 -9.13
N LYS A 123 -18.70 -12.71 -8.83
CA LYS A 123 -19.34 -12.32 -7.56
C LYS A 123 -18.74 -13.12 -6.41
N PRO A 124 -18.15 -12.48 -5.38
CA PRO A 124 -17.56 -13.19 -4.27
C PRO A 124 -18.61 -13.90 -3.42
N THR A 125 -18.22 -15.02 -2.80
CA THR A 125 -19.06 -15.78 -1.85
C THR A 125 -18.90 -15.27 -0.43
N ASP A 126 -17.73 -14.79 -0.05
CA ASP A 126 -17.46 -14.20 1.26
C ASP A 126 -18.33 -12.98 1.53
N VAL A 127 -18.91 -12.89 2.72
CA VAL A 127 -19.88 -11.83 3.11
C VAL A 127 -19.23 -10.44 3.08
N HIS A 128 -18.01 -10.31 3.55
CA HIS A 128 -17.30 -9.03 3.60
C HIS A 128 -16.95 -8.55 2.17
N LEU A 129 -16.38 -9.42 1.36
CA LEU A 129 -16.07 -9.11 -0.05
C LEU A 129 -17.34 -8.85 -0.87
N LYS A 130 -18.45 -9.56 -0.58
CA LYS A 130 -19.75 -9.29 -1.22
C LYS A 130 -20.27 -7.89 -0.94
N ASN A 131 -20.11 -7.39 0.29
CA ASN A 131 -20.50 -6.02 0.63
C ASN A 131 -19.62 -4.98 -0.09
N ILE A 132 -18.32 -5.26 -0.25
CA ILE A 132 -17.41 -4.39 -1.00
C ILE A 132 -17.79 -4.41 -2.49
N PHE A 133 -18.04 -5.58 -3.06
CA PHE A 133 -18.46 -5.75 -4.45
C PHE A 133 -19.73 -4.93 -4.79
N LEU A 134 -20.74 -4.99 -3.93
CA LEU A 134 -22.01 -4.28 -4.12
C LEU A 134 -21.86 -2.74 -4.05
N ARG A 135 -20.82 -2.26 -3.37
CA ARG A 135 -20.52 -0.82 -3.18
C ARG A 135 -19.31 -0.36 -3.98
N PHE A 136 -18.80 -1.21 -4.86
CA PHE A 136 -17.58 -0.90 -5.60
C PHE A 136 -17.81 0.29 -6.54
N ASP A 137 -17.02 1.34 -6.39
CA ASP A 137 -17.24 2.61 -7.09
C ASP A 137 -17.28 2.45 -8.60
N LEU A 138 -16.48 1.57 -9.18
CA LEU A 138 -16.46 1.29 -10.61
C LEU A 138 -17.84 0.88 -11.16
N PHE A 139 -18.67 0.24 -10.32
CA PHE A 139 -20.02 -0.23 -10.69
C PHE A 139 -21.12 0.79 -10.37
N ARG A 140 -20.76 1.91 -9.74
CA ARG A 140 -21.72 2.93 -9.32
C ARG A 140 -22.35 3.64 -10.51
N GLN A 141 -23.67 3.48 -10.62
CA GLN A 141 -24.50 4.16 -11.62
C GLN A 141 -25.07 5.47 -11.09
N THR A 142 -25.53 6.33 -12.01
CA THR A 142 -26.22 7.56 -11.64
C THR A 142 -27.53 7.23 -10.91
N GLN A 143 -27.72 7.86 -9.77
CA GLN A 143 -28.94 7.75 -8.97
C GLN A 143 -29.76 9.04 -9.11
N VAL A 144 -31.04 8.90 -9.37
CA VAL A 144 -32.00 10.00 -9.45
C VAL A 144 -33.08 9.85 -8.36
N ASP A 145 -33.67 10.95 -7.92
CA ASP A 145 -34.84 10.92 -7.04
C ASP A 145 -36.14 10.68 -7.81
N VAL A 146 -37.24 10.66 -7.08
CA VAL A 146 -38.59 10.46 -7.63
C VAL A 146 -39.01 11.55 -8.63
N HIS A 147 -38.34 12.70 -8.62
CA HIS A 147 -38.59 13.85 -9.51
C HIS A 147 -37.56 13.91 -10.66
N GLY A 148 -36.72 12.89 -10.83
CA GLY A 148 -35.68 12.83 -11.87
C GLY A 148 -34.44 13.69 -11.58
N LYS A 149 -34.31 14.30 -10.39
CA LYS A 149 -33.11 15.06 -10.01
C LYS A 149 -31.98 14.11 -9.62
N VAL A 150 -30.78 14.36 -10.16
CA VAL A 150 -29.59 13.57 -9.84
C VAL A 150 -29.21 13.75 -8.37
N LYS A 151 -29.30 12.65 -7.59
CA LYS A 151 -28.82 12.56 -6.20
C LYS A 151 -27.33 12.24 -6.14
N ARG A 152 -26.88 11.33 -6.99
CA ARG A 152 -25.49 10.92 -7.07
C ARG A 152 -25.15 10.57 -8.51
N LYS A 153 -24.02 11.09 -9.02
CA LYS A 153 -23.51 10.76 -10.35
C LYS A 153 -22.89 9.35 -10.36
N SER A 154 -22.84 8.75 -11.54
CA SER A 154 -22.03 7.55 -11.73
C SER A 154 -20.55 7.86 -11.45
N PHE A 155 -19.77 6.83 -11.16
CA PHE A 155 -18.33 6.99 -10.97
C PHE A 155 -17.67 7.60 -12.22
N ILE A 156 -18.08 7.16 -13.40
CA ILE A 156 -17.54 7.66 -14.67
C ILE A 156 -17.89 9.13 -14.90
N ASP A 157 -19.11 9.54 -14.58
CA ASP A 157 -19.51 10.96 -14.74
C ASP A 157 -18.76 11.87 -13.78
N GLU A 158 -18.47 11.42 -12.55
CA GLU A 158 -17.61 12.15 -11.62
C GLU A 158 -16.18 12.27 -12.17
N LEU A 159 -15.60 11.16 -12.63
CA LEU A 159 -14.23 11.17 -13.19
C LEU A 159 -14.09 12.07 -14.41
N LYS A 160 -15.11 12.16 -15.27
CA LYS A 160 -15.10 13.07 -16.43
C LYS A 160 -15.01 14.54 -16.02
N LEU A 161 -15.59 14.89 -14.89
CA LEU A 161 -15.52 16.25 -14.35
C LEU A 161 -14.17 16.55 -13.68
N GLU A 162 -13.59 15.54 -13.02
CA GLU A 162 -12.36 15.69 -12.26
C GLU A 162 -11.09 15.53 -13.10
N ARG A 163 -11.17 14.79 -14.21
CA ARG A 163 -10.02 14.40 -15.04
C ARG A 163 -10.27 14.71 -16.49
N GLU A 164 -9.65 15.75 -17.00
CA GLU A 164 -9.80 16.21 -18.38
C GLU A 164 -9.59 15.07 -19.40
N TYR A 165 -8.53 14.26 -19.21
CA TYR A 165 -8.22 13.15 -20.13
C TYR A 165 -9.28 12.03 -20.13
N VAL A 166 -10.12 11.91 -19.09
CA VAL A 166 -11.30 11.02 -19.07
C VAL A 166 -12.47 11.71 -19.75
N GLY A 167 -12.64 13.02 -19.50
CA GLY A 167 -13.72 13.85 -20.06
C GLY A 167 -13.69 13.97 -21.60
N GLN A 168 -12.54 13.74 -22.22
CA GLN A 168 -12.40 13.73 -23.70
C GLN A 168 -13.20 12.61 -24.38
N TYR A 169 -13.62 11.59 -23.63
CA TYR A 169 -14.35 10.45 -24.16
C TYR A 169 -15.82 10.47 -23.77
N LYS A 170 -16.72 10.27 -24.73
CA LYS A 170 -18.13 10.00 -24.42
C LYS A 170 -18.27 8.72 -23.59
N ASN A 171 -17.59 7.66 -24.02
CA ASN A 171 -17.48 6.38 -23.34
C ASN A 171 -15.99 6.09 -23.10
N PRO A 172 -15.42 6.49 -21.96
CA PRO A 172 -13.99 6.33 -21.72
C PRO A 172 -13.62 4.85 -21.66
N PRO A 173 -12.58 4.42 -22.40
CA PRO A 173 -12.15 3.02 -22.36
C PRO A 173 -11.48 2.67 -21.04
N PHE A 174 -11.49 1.38 -20.68
CA PHE A 174 -11.00 0.92 -19.39
C PHE A 174 -9.52 1.29 -19.14
N TRP A 175 -8.65 1.22 -20.15
CA TRP A 175 -7.24 1.63 -20.01
C TRP A 175 -7.02 3.11 -19.69
N VAL A 176 -8.02 3.96 -19.93
CA VAL A 176 -8.02 5.37 -19.50
C VAL A 176 -8.49 5.48 -18.06
N VAL A 177 -9.62 4.83 -17.72
CA VAL A 177 -10.24 4.91 -16.40
C VAL A 177 -9.42 4.24 -15.32
N ILE A 178 -8.81 3.09 -15.59
CA ILE A 178 -8.03 2.34 -14.61
C ILE A 178 -6.84 3.15 -14.05
N LYS A 179 -6.35 4.14 -14.78
CA LYS A 179 -5.30 5.06 -14.31
C LYS A 179 -5.72 5.86 -13.09
N THR A 180 -7.02 6.08 -12.89
CA THR A 180 -7.57 6.83 -11.77
C THR A 180 -7.74 5.97 -10.52
N LEU A 181 -7.74 4.64 -10.66
CA LEU A 181 -7.97 3.74 -9.55
C LEU A 181 -6.75 3.68 -8.63
N PRO A 182 -6.90 3.94 -7.32
CA PRO A 182 -5.82 3.72 -6.36
C PRO A 182 -5.54 2.22 -6.19
N LEU A 183 -4.36 1.87 -5.64
CA LEU A 183 -3.94 0.48 -5.44
C LEU A 183 -4.98 -0.37 -4.69
N GLY A 184 -5.70 0.22 -3.73
CA GLY A 184 -6.80 -0.46 -3.04
C GLY A 184 -7.95 -0.88 -3.95
N SER A 185 -8.32 -0.01 -4.91
CA SER A 185 -9.34 -0.34 -5.91
C SER A 185 -8.82 -1.35 -6.95
N LEU A 186 -7.54 -1.28 -7.32
CA LEU A 186 -6.91 -2.28 -8.19
C LEU A 186 -6.87 -3.67 -7.54
N TYR A 187 -6.57 -3.73 -6.23
CA TYR A 187 -6.63 -4.95 -5.43
C TYR A 187 -8.01 -5.61 -5.51
N TYR A 188 -9.08 -4.85 -5.25
CA TYR A 188 -10.45 -5.38 -5.36
C TYR A 188 -10.85 -5.68 -6.79
N THR A 189 -10.41 -4.88 -7.77
CA THR A 189 -10.64 -5.20 -9.18
C THR A 189 -10.06 -6.57 -9.52
N PHE A 190 -8.81 -6.85 -9.09
CA PHE A 190 -8.17 -8.16 -9.32
C PHE A 190 -8.94 -9.30 -8.66
N ILE A 191 -9.36 -9.14 -7.40
CA ILE A 191 -10.16 -10.15 -6.69
C ILE A 191 -11.44 -10.50 -7.44
N PHE A 192 -12.10 -9.49 -8.00
CA PHE A 192 -13.37 -9.65 -8.70
C PHE A 192 -13.24 -10.10 -10.15
N LEU A 193 -12.04 -10.19 -10.73
CA LEU A 193 -11.85 -10.75 -12.06
C LEU A 193 -12.37 -12.19 -12.12
N ASP A 194 -12.95 -12.59 -13.26
CA ASP A 194 -13.18 -14.00 -13.54
C ASP A 194 -11.86 -14.76 -13.71
N ASP A 195 -11.92 -16.06 -13.53
CA ASP A 195 -10.72 -16.90 -13.48
C ASP A 195 -9.88 -16.85 -14.77
N THR A 196 -10.52 -16.65 -15.94
CA THR A 196 -9.80 -16.56 -17.23
C THR A 196 -8.98 -15.27 -17.34
N VAL A 197 -9.56 -14.13 -16.92
CA VAL A 197 -8.84 -12.85 -16.93
C VAL A 197 -7.79 -12.84 -15.83
N LYS A 198 -8.12 -13.37 -14.64
CA LYS A 198 -7.20 -13.51 -13.51
C LYS A 198 -5.96 -14.32 -13.89
N GLU A 199 -6.14 -15.46 -14.55
CA GLU A 199 -5.03 -16.29 -15.05
C GLU A 199 -4.09 -15.53 -15.99
N LYS A 200 -4.66 -14.76 -16.94
CA LYS A 200 -3.84 -13.95 -17.84
C LYS A 200 -3.06 -12.87 -17.12
N VAL A 201 -3.68 -12.19 -16.14
CA VAL A 201 -3.00 -11.21 -15.31
C VAL A 201 -1.86 -11.86 -14.52
N LEU A 202 -2.09 -13.03 -13.91
CA LEU A 202 -1.04 -13.78 -13.20
C LEU A 202 0.11 -14.16 -14.12
N LYS A 203 -0.16 -14.63 -15.35
CA LYS A 203 0.86 -14.94 -16.36
C LYS A 203 1.73 -13.73 -16.72
N ASP A 204 1.15 -12.53 -16.79
CA ASP A 204 1.92 -11.29 -17.00
C ASP A 204 2.91 -11.02 -15.84
N PHE A 205 2.68 -11.59 -14.66
CA PHE A 205 3.58 -11.56 -13.50
C PHE A 205 4.45 -12.83 -13.38
N GLY A 206 4.39 -13.77 -14.32
CA GLY A 206 5.13 -15.01 -14.30
C GLY A 206 4.57 -16.04 -13.31
N LEU A 207 3.28 -15.95 -12.99
CA LEU A 207 2.57 -16.80 -12.03
C LEU A 207 1.49 -17.63 -12.74
N GLU A 208 1.01 -18.67 -12.07
CA GLU A 208 -0.09 -19.51 -12.53
C GLU A 208 -1.35 -19.28 -11.69
N LEU A 209 -2.51 -19.81 -12.12
CA LEU A 209 -3.78 -19.63 -11.40
C LEU A 209 -3.75 -20.22 -9.99
N VAL A 210 -2.96 -21.27 -9.76
CA VAL A 210 -2.73 -21.85 -8.42
C VAL A 210 -2.07 -20.86 -7.44
N ASP A 211 -1.41 -19.85 -7.94
CA ASP A 211 -0.74 -18.81 -7.14
C ASP A 211 -1.67 -17.62 -6.83
N ALA A 212 -2.94 -17.66 -7.25
CA ALA A 212 -3.87 -16.53 -7.13
C ALA A 212 -4.02 -16.03 -5.68
N ASP A 213 -4.20 -16.95 -4.73
CA ASP A 213 -4.36 -16.60 -3.31
C ASP A 213 -3.11 -15.93 -2.73
N LEU A 214 -1.93 -16.43 -3.11
CA LEU A 214 -0.65 -15.83 -2.71
C LEU A 214 -0.51 -14.42 -3.32
N PHE A 215 -0.87 -14.25 -4.57
CA PHE A 215 -0.82 -12.95 -5.23
C PHE A 215 -1.81 -11.95 -4.63
N GLU A 216 -3.02 -12.40 -4.28
CA GLU A 216 -4.01 -11.57 -3.57
C GLU A 216 -3.50 -11.12 -2.19
N GLN A 217 -2.87 -12.02 -1.42
CA GLN A 217 -2.23 -11.68 -0.15
C GLN A 217 -1.10 -10.68 -0.35
N ALA A 218 -0.26 -10.88 -1.37
CA ALA A 218 0.82 -9.96 -1.71
C ALA A 218 0.30 -8.56 -2.05
N LEU A 219 -0.73 -8.45 -2.88
CA LEU A 219 -1.37 -7.18 -3.22
C LEU A 219 -1.99 -6.49 -1.99
N PHE A 220 -2.58 -7.26 -1.07
CA PHE A 220 -3.10 -6.73 0.19
C PHE A 220 -1.98 -6.11 1.02
N VAL A 221 -0.86 -6.82 1.20
CA VAL A 221 0.30 -6.31 1.94
C VAL A 221 0.86 -5.06 1.28
N LEU A 222 1.03 -5.07 -0.04
CA LEU A 222 1.52 -3.91 -0.80
C LEU A 222 0.62 -2.68 -0.62
N LYS A 223 -0.69 -2.87 -0.61
CA LYS A 223 -1.65 -1.79 -0.35
C LYS A 223 -1.46 -1.20 1.04
N GLU A 224 -1.33 -2.02 2.08
CA GLU A 224 -1.13 -1.56 3.45
C GLU A 224 0.23 -0.83 3.60
N VAL A 225 1.32 -1.40 3.05
CA VAL A 225 2.65 -0.78 3.06
C VAL A 225 2.66 0.55 2.31
N ARG A 226 2.03 0.60 1.14
CA ARG A 226 1.90 1.82 0.35
C ARG A 226 1.21 2.93 1.16
N ASN A 227 0.12 2.59 1.83
CA ASN A 227 -0.62 3.55 2.65
C ASN A 227 0.24 4.04 3.83
N GLN A 228 0.91 3.14 4.54
CA GLN A 228 1.85 3.48 5.60
C GLN A 228 2.91 4.48 5.12
N CYS A 229 3.58 4.16 4.01
CA CYS A 229 4.60 5.02 3.43
C CYS A 229 4.04 6.39 2.99
N ALA A 230 2.86 6.41 2.37
CA ALA A 230 2.23 7.63 1.87
C ALA A 230 1.76 8.57 3.00
N HIS A 231 1.35 8.00 4.13
CA HIS A 231 0.97 8.76 5.34
C HIS A 231 2.17 9.10 6.23
N LEU A 232 3.40 8.84 5.78
CA LEU A 232 4.65 9.10 6.50
C LEU A 232 4.76 8.36 7.84
N GLU A 233 3.95 7.34 8.08
CA GLU A 233 4.06 6.50 9.25
C GLU A 233 5.36 5.67 9.21
N LEU A 234 5.89 5.27 10.37
CA LEU A 234 7.15 4.55 10.44
C LEU A 234 7.03 3.15 9.85
N ILE A 235 7.75 2.90 8.76
CA ILE A 235 7.75 1.58 8.10
C ILE A 235 8.46 0.53 8.96
N THR A 236 9.47 0.92 9.73
CA THR A 236 10.18 0.05 10.67
C THR A 236 9.30 -0.46 11.81
N ARG A 237 8.14 0.13 12.04
CA ARG A 237 7.13 -0.27 13.04
C ARG A 237 5.87 -0.89 12.46
N PHE A 238 5.79 -1.02 11.17
CA PHE A 238 4.60 -1.58 10.54
C PHE A 238 4.28 -2.98 11.12
N ARG A 239 3.02 -3.29 11.29
CA ARG A 239 2.49 -4.60 11.69
C ARG A 239 1.17 -4.80 10.96
N LEU A 240 1.01 -5.93 10.30
CA LEU A 240 -0.28 -6.32 9.73
C LEU A 240 -1.23 -6.68 10.86
N LYS A 241 -2.31 -5.93 11.02
CA LYS A 241 -3.28 -6.12 12.11
C LYS A 241 -4.00 -7.46 12.08
N ARG A 242 -3.91 -8.24 11.00
CA ARG A 242 -4.67 -9.48 10.77
C ARG A 242 -3.85 -10.75 10.55
N SER A 243 -2.53 -10.69 10.51
CA SER A 243 -1.72 -11.89 10.31
C SER A 243 -1.24 -12.46 11.64
N LYS A 244 -1.81 -13.55 12.10
CA LYS A 244 -1.16 -14.42 13.07
C LYS A 244 -0.02 -15.13 12.32
N GLY A 245 1.23 -14.80 12.62
CA GLY A 245 2.39 -15.60 12.27
C GLY A 245 3.32 -15.16 11.14
N LEU A 246 3.15 -13.98 10.52
CA LEU A 246 4.06 -13.48 9.49
C LEU A 246 5.16 -12.59 10.07
N ASN A 247 6.42 -12.96 9.85
CA ASN A 247 7.60 -12.16 10.22
C ASN A 247 7.84 -11.08 9.18
N TYR A 248 7.63 -9.87 9.58
CA TYR A 248 7.28 -8.69 8.82
C TYR A 248 8.26 -8.21 7.74
N LEU A 249 9.56 -8.15 8.00
CA LEU A 249 10.55 -7.66 7.03
C LEU A 249 10.89 -8.69 5.95
N ASN A 250 10.94 -9.96 6.32
CA ASN A 250 11.21 -11.04 5.36
C ASN A 250 10.06 -11.17 4.38
N ASP A 251 8.80 -11.08 4.83
CA ASP A 251 7.63 -11.31 3.99
C ASP A 251 7.45 -10.20 2.94
N ILE A 252 7.68 -8.94 3.30
CA ILE A 252 7.65 -7.84 2.33
C ILE A 252 8.82 -7.95 1.34
N THR A 253 10.01 -8.26 1.82
CA THR A 253 11.18 -8.42 0.97
C THR A 253 10.98 -9.58 0.01
N VAL A 254 10.45 -10.70 0.47
CA VAL A 254 10.15 -11.87 -0.38
C VAL A 254 9.04 -11.55 -1.37
N ILE A 255 7.93 -10.93 -0.94
CA ILE A 255 6.83 -10.54 -1.82
C ILE A 255 7.31 -9.55 -2.88
N LEU A 256 8.02 -8.49 -2.48
CA LEU A 256 8.59 -7.52 -3.41
C LEU A 256 9.64 -8.16 -4.32
N THR A 257 10.48 -9.03 -3.80
CA THR A 257 11.51 -9.74 -4.56
C THR A 257 10.86 -10.70 -5.57
N THR A 258 9.86 -11.46 -5.17
CA THR A 258 9.12 -12.37 -6.07
C THR A 258 8.43 -11.60 -7.19
N LEU A 259 7.75 -10.49 -6.86
CA LEU A 259 7.07 -9.65 -7.85
C LEU A 259 8.03 -8.85 -8.74
N ILE A 260 9.27 -8.59 -8.29
CA ILE A 260 10.29 -7.84 -9.04
C ILE A 260 11.21 -8.77 -9.82
N ILE A 261 11.60 -9.91 -9.27
CA ILE A 261 12.54 -10.88 -9.90
C ILE A 261 11.87 -11.62 -11.05
N SER A 262 10.55 -11.78 -11.05
CA SER A 262 9.82 -12.28 -12.24
C SER A 262 10.03 -11.42 -13.50
N LYS A 263 10.81 -10.35 -13.40
CA LYS A 263 11.22 -9.45 -14.50
C LYS A 263 12.26 -10.00 -15.47
N LYS A 264 12.93 -11.13 -15.19
CA LYS A 264 13.91 -11.66 -16.16
C LYS A 264 13.21 -12.61 -17.13
N PRO A 265 13.02 -12.22 -18.41
CA PRO A 265 12.61 -13.17 -19.44
C PRO A 265 13.67 -14.27 -19.52
N GLY A 266 13.30 -15.50 -19.21
CA GLY A 266 14.17 -16.67 -19.37
C GLY A 266 14.53 -17.44 -18.10
N ASN A 267 14.07 -17.08 -16.92
CA ASN A 267 14.39 -17.81 -15.68
C ASN A 267 13.16 -18.54 -15.11
N THR A 268 12.83 -19.69 -15.70
CA THR A 268 11.73 -20.58 -15.27
C THR A 268 12.07 -21.42 -14.03
N GLY A 269 13.26 -21.21 -13.40
CA GLY A 269 13.78 -22.04 -12.30
C GLY A 269 13.46 -21.55 -10.89
N ILE A 270 13.07 -20.27 -10.71
CA ILE A 270 13.05 -19.64 -9.37
C ILE A 270 11.78 -19.97 -8.58
N SER A 271 10.66 -20.33 -9.22
CA SER A 271 9.41 -20.61 -8.52
C SER A 271 9.43 -21.90 -7.67
N ARG A 272 10.35 -22.83 -7.95
CA ARG A 272 10.51 -24.07 -7.16
C ARG A 272 11.37 -23.85 -5.92
N ASP A 273 12.47 -23.09 -6.02
CA ASP A 273 13.38 -22.85 -4.90
C ASP A 273 12.74 -22.00 -3.79
N ILE A 274 11.92 -21.01 -4.16
CA ILE A 274 11.20 -20.16 -3.18
C ILE A 274 10.15 -20.97 -2.41
N ARG A 275 9.45 -21.91 -3.06
CA ARG A 275 8.52 -22.83 -2.34
C ARG A 275 9.27 -23.71 -1.33
N THR A 276 10.49 -24.12 -1.62
CA THR A 276 11.28 -25.02 -0.76
C THR A 276 11.83 -24.26 0.45
N GLU A 277 12.27 -23.02 0.29
CA GLU A 277 12.70 -22.17 1.42
C GLU A 277 11.53 -21.80 2.35
N PHE A 278 10.36 -21.47 1.82
CA PHE A 278 9.15 -21.18 2.63
C PHE A 278 8.68 -22.35 3.48
N THR A 279 8.82 -23.59 2.97
CA THR A 279 8.41 -24.79 3.72
C THR A 279 9.45 -25.21 4.75
N THR A 280 10.72 -24.91 4.54
CA THR A 280 11.80 -25.34 5.45
C THR A 280 11.92 -24.42 6.67
N ASP A 281 11.71 -23.11 6.52
CA ASP A 281 11.78 -22.15 7.63
C ASP A 281 10.52 -22.22 8.55
N LEU A 282 9.37 -22.69 8.02
CA LEU A 282 8.16 -22.93 8.82
C LEU A 282 8.23 -24.21 9.68
N LEU A 283 9.14 -25.14 9.37
CA LEU A 283 9.31 -26.41 10.09
C LEU A 283 10.46 -26.41 11.11
N LEU A 284 11.24 -25.32 11.19
CA LEU A 284 12.41 -25.22 12.09
C LEU A 284 12.23 -24.19 13.22
N SER A 285 11.02 -23.68 13.46
CA SER A 285 10.71 -22.82 14.61
C SER A 285 9.71 -23.53 15.53
N ASP A 286 10.17 -24.55 16.21
CA ASP A 286 9.64 -25.03 17.49
C ASP A 286 10.35 -24.37 18.67
#